data_ab2363999b66222df86f88d5a54c6e9f
#
_entry.id   ab2363999b66222df86f88d5a54c6e9f
#
_cell.length_a   1.000
_cell.length_b   1.000
_cell.length_c   1.000
_cell.angle_alpha   90.00
_cell.angle_beta   90.00
_cell.angle_gamma   90.00
#
_symmetry.space_group_name_H-M   'P 1'
#
loop_
_entity.id
_entity.type
_entity.pdbx_description
1 polymer ?
#
loop_
_entity_poly.entity_id
_entity_poly.type
_entity_poly.pdbx_seq_one_letter_code
_entity_poly.pdbx_strand_id
1 'polypeptide(L)'
;MSDDIPFDRKFPVPSGRLDEVTPLVRRIVAPNPSPFTFTGTCSYIVGRGQVAILDPGPDDPAHVAALLDAVRGETVTHIVVTHTHRDHSPAAAALKAATGATTVGEGPHRPARPLHIGEINALDASGDMDFLPDIALAEGEALTGPGWTLEAIATPGHTANHLAFALPENDLLFSGDHVMAWATTIVAPPDGAMGDYVRSLKKLAARSEPLYLPGHGGPVRDAPAFVRDYLDHRRAREAAILRGLERNTTIPDLVRGIYIGLDPRLVGAASLTVLAHLEDMVGKGLVTTEGPPAIDGAFVLVR
;
A
#
# COMPACT_ATOMS: atom_id res chain seq x y z
N MET A 1 19.66 18.26 0.72
CA MET A 1 19.19 17.75 -0.57
C MET A 1 17.69 17.66 -0.45
N SER A 2 16.95 18.29 -1.37
CA SER A 2 15.50 18.31 -1.35
C SER A 2 14.97 16.89 -1.55
N ASP A 3 13.94 16.52 -0.77
CA ASP A 3 13.20 15.25 -0.89
C ASP A 3 12.32 15.29 -2.17
N ASP A 4 12.91 15.50 -3.33
CA ASP A 4 12.15 15.75 -4.56
C ASP A 4 11.87 14.45 -5.32
N ILE A 5 11.04 13.58 -4.71
CA ILE A 5 10.34 12.59 -5.50
C ILE A 5 9.45 13.36 -6.50
N PRO A 6 9.52 13.09 -7.80
CA PRO A 6 8.72 13.77 -8.81
C PRO A 6 7.24 13.33 -8.76
N PHE A 7 6.55 13.69 -7.68
CA PHE A 7 5.15 13.33 -7.50
C PHE A 7 4.26 13.93 -8.59
N ASP A 8 3.42 13.08 -9.19
CA ASP A 8 2.33 13.50 -10.05
C ASP A 8 1.01 13.53 -9.26
N ARG A 9 0.53 14.73 -8.99
CA ARG A 9 -0.75 14.98 -8.31
C ARG A 9 -1.88 15.31 -9.28
N LYS A 10 -1.71 15.02 -10.57
CA LYS A 10 -2.75 15.20 -11.58
C LYS A 10 -3.36 13.86 -11.94
N PHE A 11 -4.56 13.64 -11.44
CA PHE A 11 -5.30 12.42 -11.71
C PHE A 11 -6.77 12.75 -11.99
N PRO A 12 -7.11 13.17 -13.22
CA PRO A 12 -8.44 13.68 -13.58
C PRO A 12 -9.45 12.55 -13.91
N VAL A 13 -9.26 11.35 -13.36
CA VAL A 13 -10.20 10.22 -13.57
C VAL A 13 -11.36 10.36 -12.60
N PRO A 14 -12.61 10.54 -13.09
CA PRO A 14 -13.77 10.63 -12.22
C PRO A 14 -14.08 9.29 -11.56
N SER A 15 -14.52 9.32 -10.29
CA SER A 15 -14.98 8.11 -9.61
C SER A 15 -16.21 7.49 -10.30
N GLY A 16 -16.33 6.19 -10.21
CA GLY A 16 -17.45 5.41 -10.78
C GLY A 16 -17.44 5.26 -12.30
N ARG A 17 -16.47 5.84 -13.01
CA ARG A 17 -16.36 5.72 -14.47
C ARG A 17 -15.29 4.72 -14.87
N LEU A 18 -15.63 3.88 -15.86
CA LEU A 18 -14.67 2.97 -16.49
C LEU A 18 -13.64 3.76 -17.30
N ASP A 19 -12.36 3.51 -17.02
CA ASP A 19 -11.19 4.09 -17.68
C ASP A 19 -10.35 2.94 -18.28
N GLU A 20 -10.01 3.02 -19.56
CA GLU A 20 -9.14 2.03 -20.21
C GLU A 20 -7.67 2.45 -20.04
N VAL A 21 -6.92 1.68 -19.25
CA VAL A 21 -5.51 1.95 -18.98
C VAL A 21 -4.62 1.33 -20.06
N THR A 22 -4.90 0.07 -20.42
CA THR A 22 -4.28 -0.68 -21.52
C THR A 22 -5.35 -1.58 -22.17
N PRO A 23 -5.08 -2.22 -23.31
CA PRO A 23 -6.03 -3.18 -23.90
C PRO A 23 -6.48 -4.30 -22.95
N LEU A 24 -5.63 -4.70 -21.99
CA LEU A 24 -5.93 -5.74 -21.00
C LEU A 24 -6.38 -5.20 -19.65
N VAL A 25 -6.19 -3.91 -19.36
CA VAL A 25 -6.44 -3.34 -18.03
C VAL A 25 -7.41 -2.19 -18.12
N ARG A 26 -8.52 -2.31 -17.40
CA ARG A 26 -9.49 -1.24 -17.14
C ARG A 26 -9.43 -0.86 -15.68
N ARG A 27 -9.87 0.34 -15.34
CA ARG A 27 -9.90 0.86 -13.98
C ARG A 27 -11.23 1.55 -13.67
N ILE A 28 -11.68 1.42 -12.42
CA ILE A 28 -12.73 2.26 -11.82
C ILE A 28 -12.19 2.81 -10.51
N VAL A 29 -12.36 4.12 -10.29
CA VAL A 29 -11.97 4.77 -9.05
C VAL A 29 -13.18 4.79 -8.11
N ALA A 30 -13.02 4.28 -6.89
CA ALA A 30 -14.06 4.30 -5.87
C ALA A 30 -14.33 5.73 -5.36
N PRO A 31 -15.58 6.05 -4.92
CA PRO A 31 -15.94 7.39 -4.44
C PRO A 31 -15.56 7.64 -2.97
N ASN A 32 -14.33 7.32 -2.59
CA ASN A 32 -13.81 7.44 -1.22
C ASN A 32 -12.59 8.39 -1.11
N PRO A 33 -12.65 9.64 -1.64
CA PRO A 33 -11.52 10.57 -1.57
C PRO A 33 -11.21 10.98 -0.13
N SER A 34 -9.93 11.00 0.21
CA SER A 34 -9.44 11.41 1.53
C SER A 34 -7.97 11.83 1.47
N PRO A 35 -7.38 12.37 2.55
CA PRO A 35 -5.94 12.59 2.63
C PRO A 35 -5.08 11.33 2.50
N PHE A 36 -5.66 10.13 2.59
CA PHE A 36 -4.99 8.84 2.51
C PHE A 36 -5.21 8.14 1.17
N THR A 37 -6.36 8.35 0.55
CA THR A 37 -6.78 7.70 -0.69
C THR A 37 -6.73 8.62 -1.92
N PHE A 38 -6.29 9.87 -1.73
CA PHE A 38 -6.27 10.90 -2.77
C PHE A 38 -7.66 11.13 -3.39
N THR A 39 -7.87 10.71 -4.64
CA THR A 39 -9.16 10.83 -5.34
C THR A 39 -10.07 9.62 -5.12
N GLY A 40 -9.57 8.57 -4.48
CA GLY A 40 -10.24 7.30 -4.23
C GLY A 40 -9.37 6.09 -4.59
N THR A 41 -9.84 4.91 -4.22
CA THR A 41 -9.18 3.63 -4.51
C THR A 41 -9.38 3.24 -5.96
N CYS A 42 -8.32 2.79 -6.61
CA CYS A 42 -8.31 2.27 -7.97
C CYS A 42 -8.57 0.76 -7.96
N SER A 43 -9.75 0.34 -8.35
CA SER A 43 -10.04 -1.07 -8.66
C SER A 43 -9.72 -1.35 -10.12
N TYR A 44 -8.99 -2.43 -10.39
CA TYR A 44 -8.57 -2.79 -11.73
C TYR A 44 -9.29 -4.06 -12.23
N ILE A 45 -9.68 -4.08 -13.50
CA ILE A 45 -10.23 -5.23 -14.19
C ILE A 45 -9.19 -5.70 -15.20
N VAL A 46 -8.67 -6.91 -15.02
CA VAL A 46 -7.59 -7.49 -15.82
C VAL A 46 -8.14 -8.58 -16.73
N GLY A 47 -7.85 -8.50 -18.01
CA GLY A 47 -8.32 -9.43 -19.02
C GLY A 47 -9.56 -8.99 -19.78
N ARG A 48 -10.06 -9.88 -20.67
CA ARG A 48 -11.30 -9.73 -21.45
C ARG A 48 -12.01 -11.07 -21.52
N GLY A 49 -13.34 -11.05 -21.42
CA GLY A 49 -14.18 -12.26 -21.45
C GLY A 49 -14.13 -13.07 -20.16
N GLN A 50 -12.96 -13.55 -19.74
CA GLN A 50 -12.68 -14.06 -18.42
C GLN A 50 -11.69 -13.10 -17.74
N VAL A 51 -12.12 -12.50 -16.64
CA VAL A 51 -11.40 -11.39 -16.00
C VAL A 51 -11.12 -11.63 -14.53
N ALA A 52 -10.06 -10.99 -14.01
CA ALA A 52 -9.85 -10.78 -12.59
C ALA A 52 -10.20 -9.34 -12.21
N ILE A 53 -10.76 -9.13 -11.02
CA ILE A 53 -10.92 -7.80 -10.41
C ILE A 53 -9.86 -7.69 -9.29
N LEU A 54 -8.96 -6.71 -9.39
CA LEU A 54 -7.90 -6.47 -8.42
C LEU A 54 -8.25 -5.24 -7.58
N ASP A 55 -8.12 -5.34 -6.26
CA ASP A 55 -8.53 -4.39 -5.24
C ASP A 55 -9.98 -3.94 -5.45
N PRO A 56 -10.96 -4.76 -5.03
CA PRO A 56 -12.38 -4.50 -5.23
C PRO A 56 -12.88 -3.21 -4.58
N GLY A 57 -12.11 -2.64 -3.64
CA GLY A 57 -12.39 -1.37 -3.01
C GLY A 57 -13.20 -1.46 -1.70
N PRO A 58 -13.67 -0.31 -1.19
CA PRO A 58 -14.47 -0.24 0.01
C PRO A 58 -15.84 -0.92 -0.15
N ASP A 59 -16.49 -1.25 0.95
CA ASP A 59 -17.88 -1.70 0.97
C ASP A 59 -18.83 -0.54 0.63
N ASP A 60 -18.84 -0.18 -0.65
CA ASP A 60 -19.69 0.87 -1.24
C ASP A 60 -20.56 0.27 -2.33
N PRO A 61 -21.90 0.24 -2.14
CA PRO A 61 -22.82 -0.37 -3.11
C PRO A 61 -22.76 0.26 -4.50
N ALA A 62 -22.47 1.56 -4.61
CA ALA A 62 -22.36 2.23 -5.91
C ALA A 62 -21.09 1.81 -6.65
N HIS A 63 -19.97 1.64 -5.92
CA HIS A 63 -18.73 1.14 -6.49
C HIS A 63 -18.85 -0.33 -6.93
N VAL A 64 -19.44 -1.19 -6.09
CA VAL A 64 -19.75 -2.59 -6.46
C VAL A 64 -20.62 -2.66 -7.71
N ALA A 65 -21.69 -1.84 -7.78
CA ALA A 65 -22.57 -1.79 -8.97
C ALA A 65 -21.80 -1.34 -10.22
N ALA A 66 -20.91 -0.36 -10.12
CA ALA A 66 -20.08 0.11 -11.22
C ALA A 66 -19.11 -0.98 -11.73
N LEU A 67 -18.49 -1.75 -10.81
CA LEU A 67 -17.64 -2.88 -11.18
C LEU A 67 -18.45 -3.99 -11.90
N LEU A 68 -19.61 -4.37 -11.37
CA LEU A 68 -20.48 -5.37 -11.97
C LEU A 68 -21.00 -4.93 -13.36
N ASP A 69 -21.33 -3.65 -13.52
CA ASP A 69 -21.73 -3.10 -14.82
C ASP A 69 -20.58 -3.14 -15.84
N ALA A 70 -19.36 -2.82 -15.41
CA ALA A 70 -18.17 -2.81 -16.26
C ALA A 70 -17.76 -4.20 -16.78
N VAL A 71 -18.13 -5.26 -16.08
CA VAL A 71 -17.86 -6.67 -16.47
C VAL A 71 -19.10 -7.38 -17.03
N ARG A 72 -20.14 -6.61 -17.38
CA ARG A 72 -21.38 -7.19 -17.92
C ARG A 72 -21.12 -8.01 -19.19
N GLY A 73 -21.53 -9.27 -19.19
CA GLY A 73 -21.27 -10.22 -20.28
C GLY A 73 -19.89 -10.89 -20.24
N GLU A 74 -19.07 -10.60 -19.23
CA GLU A 74 -17.82 -11.29 -18.96
C GLU A 74 -17.98 -12.22 -17.75
N THR A 75 -17.02 -13.15 -17.57
CA THR A 75 -16.95 -14.02 -16.40
C THR A 75 -15.86 -13.51 -15.45
N VAL A 76 -16.25 -13.07 -14.28
CA VAL A 76 -15.27 -12.77 -13.22
C VAL A 76 -14.81 -14.09 -12.61
N THR A 77 -13.54 -14.43 -12.80
CA THR A 77 -12.97 -15.69 -12.29
C THR A 77 -12.32 -15.50 -10.93
N HIS A 78 -11.67 -14.36 -10.70
CA HIS A 78 -10.94 -14.06 -9.47
C HIS A 78 -11.22 -12.63 -8.98
N ILE A 79 -11.26 -12.47 -7.68
CA ILE A 79 -11.23 -11.20 -6.96
C ILE A 79 -9.94 -11.19 -6.16
N VAL A 80 -8.99 -10.35 -6.57
CA VAL A 80 -7.61 -10.32 -6.07
C VAL A 80 -7.44 -9.12 -5.16
N VAL A 81 -6.83 -9.31 -4.01
CA VAL A 81 -6.60 -8.24 -3.02
C VAL A 81 -5.10 -8.09 -2.81
N THR A 82 -4.60 -6.87 -2.97
CA THR A 82 -3.19 -6.55 -2.70
C THR A 82 -2.88 -6.60 -1.21
N HIS A 83 -3.77 -6.05 -0.40
CA HIS A 83 -3.68 -6.03 1.06
C HIS A 83 -5.05 -5.75 1.69
N THR A 84 -5.16 -5.98 2.99
CA THR A 84 -6.44 -5.99 3.69
C THR A 84 -6.77 -4.67 4.40
N HIS A 85 -6.49 -3.51 3.81
CA HIS A 85 -7.10 -2.27 4.29
C HIS A 85 -8.55 -2.16 3.80
N ARG A 86 -9.39 -1.47 4.60
CA ARG A 86 -10.85 -1.34 4.36
C ARG A 86 -11.22 -0.58 3.10
N ASP A 87 -10.30 0.07 2.48
CA ASP A 87 -10.51 0.72 1.18
C ASP A 87 -10.11 -0.18 -0.01
N HIS A 88 -9.53 -1.38 0.23
CA HIS A 88 -9.12 -2.32 -0.82
C HIS A 88 -9.94 -3.61 -0.85
N SER A 89 -10.25 -4.23 0.29
CA SER A 89 -10.76 -5.60 0.34
C SER A 89 -12.27 -5.77 0.60
N PRO A 90 -13.01 -4.91 1.31
CA PRO A 90 -14.35 -5.24 1.79
C PRO A 90 -15.38 -5.54 0.69
N ALA A 91 -15.30 -4.87 -0.46
CA ALA A 91 -16.20 -5.13 -1.57
C ALA A 91 -16.03 -6.54 -2.19
N ALA A 92 -14.97 -7.28 -1.81
CA ALA A 92 -14.75 -8.66 -2.27
C ALA A 92 -15.93 -9.58 -1.90
N ALA A 93 -16.52 -9.43 -0.73
CA ALA A 93 -17.64 -10.24 -0.28
C ALA A 93 -18.88 -10.06 -1.17
N ALA A 94 -19.24 -8.80 -1.47
CA ALA A 94 -20.39 -8.49 -2.34
C ALA A 94 -20.16 -8.94 -3.79
N LEU A 95 -18.96 -8.73 -4.34
CA LEU A 95 -18.60 -9.20 -5.68
C LEU A 95 -18.59 -10.73 -5.76
N LYS A 96 -18.04 -11.42 -4.76
CA LYS A 96 -18.08 -12.90 -4.69
C LYS A 96 -19.50 -13.41 -4.67
N ALA A 97 -20.39 -12.81 -3.87
CA ALA A 97 -21.80 -13.19 -3.82
C ALA A 97 -22.51 -13.00 -5.16
N ALA A 98 -22.16 -11.94 -5.91
CA ALA A 98 -22.78 -11.62 -7.19
C ALA A 98 -22.24 -12.45 -8.37
N THR A 99 -20.96 -12.85 -8.34
CA THR A 99 -20.27 -13.44 -9.50
C THR A 99 -19.90 -14.91 -9.31
N GLY A 100 -19.82 -15.38 -8.06
CA GLY A 100 -19.26 -16.70 -7.72
C GLY A 100 -17.73 -16.79 -7.86
N ALA A 101 -17.05 -15.67 -8.09
CA ALA A 101 -15.59 -15.64 -8.27
C ALA A 101 -14.83 -16.06 -7.01
N THR A 102 -13.62 -16.61 -7.22
CA THR A 102 -12.72 -17.01 -6.15
C THR A 102 -11.98 -15.79 -5.60
N THR A 103 -11.96 -15.61 -4.28
CA THR A 103 -11.18 -14.55 -3.62
C THR A 103 -9.74 -14.97 -3.39
N VAL A 104 -8.80 -14.04 -3.65
CA VAL A 104 -7.36 -14.30 -3.64
C VAL A 104 -6.62 -13.18 -2.94
N GLY A 105 -5.63 -13.51 -2.13
CA GLY A 105 -4.75 -12.58 -1.43
C GLY A 105 -3.61 -13.32 -0.75
N GLU A 106 -2.77 -12.62 0.01
CA GLU A 106 -1.69 -13.28 0.78
C GLU A 106 -2.24 -14.05 1.98
N GLY A 107 -3.30 -13.55 2.59
CA GLY A 107 -3.94 -14.13 3.77
C GLY A 107 -4.80 -13.11 4.51
N PRO A 108 -5.27 -13.44 5.72
CA PRO A 108 -6.05 -12.54 6.55
C PRO A 108 -5.22 -11.34 7.00
N HIS A 109 -5.91 -10.30 7.47
CA HIS A 109 -5.24 -9.17 8.12
C HIS A 109 -4.45 -9.63 9.34
N ARG A 110 -3.22 -9.14 9.46
CA ARG A 110 -2.36 -9.40 10.62
C ARG A 110 -1.32 -8.30 10.80
N PRO A 111 -0.89 -8.04 12.05
CA PRO A 111 0.21 -7.13 12.29
C PRO A 111 1.56 -7.71 11.80
N ALA A 112 2.51 -6.85 11.49
CA ALA A 112 3.87 -7.23 11.09
C ALA A 112 4.70 -7.73 12.29
N ARG A 113 4.32 -7.38 13.50
CA ARG A 113 4.87 -7.88 14.75
C ARG A 113 3.78 -8.08 15.80
N PRO A 114 4.00 -8.93 16.81
CA PRO A 114 3.10 -9.00 17.95
C PRO A 114 2.93 -7.63 18.64
N LEU A 115 1.74 -7.38 19.16
CA LEU A 115 1.49 -6.23 20.01
C LEU A 115 2.32 -6.33 21.29
N HIS A 116 2.88 -5.21 21.74
CA HIS A 116 3.48 -5.12 23.06
C HIS A 116 2.41 -5.15 24.16
N ILE A 117 2.78 -5.52 25.38
CA ILE A 117 1.83 -5.57 26.50
C ILE A 117 1.27 -4.15 26.74
N GLY A 118 -0.06 -4.02 26.63
CA GLY A 118 -0.76 -2.75 26.79
C GLY A 118 -0.82 -1.87 25.53
N GLU A 119 -0.20 -2.27 24.43
CA GLU A 119 -0.30 -1.57 23.15
C GLU A 119 -1.70 -1.72 22.55
N ILE A 120 -2.26 -0.62 22.07
CA ILE A 120 -3.48 -0.59 21.28
C ILE A 120 -3.09 -0.36 19.83
N ASN A 121 -3.56 -1.22 18.91
CA ASN A 121 -3.37 -0.97 17.49
C ASN A 121 -4.22 0.25 17.06
N ALA A 122 -3.56 1.39 16.82
CA ALA A 122 -4.22 2.61 16.38
C ALA A 122 -4.85 2.47 14.96
N LEU A 123 -4.46 1.45 14.20
CA LEU A 123 -4.92 1.18 12.84
C LEU A 123 -5.92 0.01 12.74
N ASP A 124 -6.31 -0.59 13.86
CA ASP A 124 -7.25 -1.72 13.89
C ASP A 124 -8.56 -1.43 13.14
N ALA A 125 -9.03 -0.17 13.20
CA ALA A 125 -10.18 0.30 12.44
C ALA A 125 -9.93 0.39 10.92
N SER A 126 -8.68 0.38 10.47
CA SER A 126 -8.30 0.45 9.06
C SER A 126 -8.16 -0.92 8.42
N GLY A 127 -7.94 -1.98 9.22
CA GLY A 127 -7.84 -3.36 8.77
C GLY A 127 -9.21 -3.99 8.50
N ASP A 128 -9.31 -4.76 7.43
CA ASP A 128 -10.45 -5.63 7.15
C ASP A 128 -10.19 -7.00 7.79
N MET A 129 -10.69 -7.18 9.01
CA MET A 129 -10.53 -8.41 9.80
C MET A 129 -11.39 -9.55 9.28
N ASP A 130 -12.37 -9.27 8.43
CA ASP A 130 -13.32 -10.26 7.92
C ASP A 130 -12.84 -10.89 6.60
N PHE A 131 -11.84 -10.30 5.93
CA PHE A 131 -11.33 -10.83 4.69
C PHE A 131 -10.51 -12.12 4.90
N LEU A 132 -11.04 -13.22 4.35
CA LEU A 132 -10.37 -14.52 4.28
C LEU A 132 -10.36 -14.96 2.81
N PRO A 133 -9.20 -15.00 2.13
CA PRO A 133 -9.14 -15.43 0.73
C PRO A 133 -9.41 -16.94 0.63
N ASP A 134 -10.07 -17.36 -0.46
CA ASP A 134 -10.23 -18.78 -0.81
C ASP A 134 -8.89 -19.39 -1.22
N ILE A 135 -8.02 -18.57 -1.85
CA ILE A 135 -6.67 -18.96 -2.27
C ILE A 135 -5.69 -17.96 -1.66
N ALA A 136 -4.78 -18.46 -0.84
CA ALA A 136 -3.63 -17.69 -0.38
C ALA A 136 -2.48 -17.83 -1.39
N LEU A 137 -1.89 -16.71 -1.80
CA LEU A 137 -0.75 -16.68 -2.71
C LEU A 137 0.53 -16.31 -1.97
N ALA A 138 1.59 -17.03 -2.29
CA ALA A 138 2.96 -16.71 -1.89
C ALA A 138 3.75 -16.01 -3.02
N GLU A 139 4.95 -15.55 -2.70
CA GLU A 139 5.91 -14.99 -3.65
C GLU A 139 6.12 -15.92 -4.86
N GLY A 140 5.98 -15.39 -6.07
CA GLY A 140 6.22 -16.11 -7.33
C GLY A 140 5.08 -17.01 -7.79
N GLU A 141 4.01 -17.17 -6.99
CA GLU A 141 2.81 -17.86 -7.47
C GLU A 141 2.01 -16.95 -8.41
N ALA A 142 1.26 -17.56 -9.32
CA ALA A 142 0.54 -16.82 -10.35
C ALA A 142 -0.89 -17.30 -10.54
N LEU A 143 -1.77 -16.34 -10.84
CA LEU A 143 -3.10 -16.58 -11.38
C LEU A 143 -3.06 -16.42 -12.89
N THR A 144 -3.76 -17.27 -13.62
CA THR A 144 -3.80 -17.19 -15.08
C THR A 144 -5.24 -17.18 -15.59
N GLY A 145 -5.44 -16.43 -16.67
CA GLY A 145 -6.65 -16.45 -17.46
C GLY A 145 -6.33 -16.34 -18.95
N PRO A 146 -7.33 -16.33 -19.82
CA PRO A 146 -7.09 -16.20 -21.25
C PRO A 146 -6.38 -14.89 -21.61
N GLY A 147 -5.07 -15.00 -21.93
CA GLY A 147 -4.24 -13.87 -22.37
C GLY A 147 -3.77 -12.93 -21.25
N TRP A 148 -3.84 -13.35 -19.98
CA TRP A 148 -3.29 -12.58 -18.85
C TRP A 148 -2.74 -13.51 -17.75
N THR A 149 -1.71 -13.02 -17.08
CA THR A 149 -1.07 -13.64 -15.93
C THR A 149 -0.87 -12.58 -14.84
N LEU A 150 -1.25 -12.87 -13.61
CA LEU A 150 -0.94 -12.05 -12.44
C LEU A 150 0.06 -12.83 -11.56
N GLU A 151 1.34 -12.46 -11.59
CA GLU A 151 2.38 -13.03 -10.76
C GLU A 151 2.45 -12.28 -9.43
N ALA A 152 2.31 -12.99 -8.31
CA ALA A 152 2.35 -12.41 -6.97
C ALA A 152 3.80 -12.11 -6.55
N ILE A 153 4.01 -10.90 -6.04
CA ILE A 153 5.27 -10.42 -5.51
C ILE A 153 5.03 -9.97 -4.07
N ALA A 154 5.54 -10.70 -3.10
CA ALA A 154 5.40 -10.31 -1.70
C ALA A 154 6.13 -8.99 -1.44
N THR A 155 5.38 -7.98 -1.03
CA THR A 155 5.87 -6.62 -0.73
C THR A 155 5.40 -6.16 0.65
N PRO A 156 5.71 -6.94 1.73
CA PRO A 156 5.34 -6.52 3.08
C PRO A 156 5.98 -5.18 3.45
N GLY A 157 5.33 -4.45 4.33
CA GLY A 157 5.86 -3.21 4.88
C GLY A 157 4.84 -2.11 5.11
N HIS A 158 3.96 -1.84 4.15
CA HIS A 158 2.76 -1.02 4.37
C HIS A 158 1.78 -1.78 5.27
N THR A 159 1.47 -3.00 4.90
CA THR A 159 0.88 -4.05 5.75
C THR A 159 1.75 -5.30 5.67
N ALA A 160 1.57 -6.23 6.64
CA ALA A 160 2.32 -7.49 6.67
C ALA A 160 1.94 -8.44 5.53
N ASN A 161 0.70 -8.36 5.04
CA ASN A 161 0.14 -9.23 4.01
C ASN A 161 0.08 -8.60 2.62
N HIS A 162 0.91 -7.57 2.36
CA HIS A 162 0.88 -6.85 1.09
C HIS A 162 1.51 -7.67 -0.05
N LEU A 163 0.78 -7.78 -1.18
CA LEU A 163 1.25 -8.30 -2.47
C LEU A 163 1.19 -7.18 -3.52
N ALA A 164 2.20 -7.09 -4.33
CA ALA A 164 2.15 -6.49 -5.66
C ALA A 164 1.90 -7.59 -6.70
N PHE A 165 1.43 -7.24 -7.90
CA PHE A 165 1.17 -8.21 -8.97
C PHE A 165 1.79 -7.72 -10.28
N ALA A 166 2.66 -8.54 -10.89
CA ALA A 166 3.14 -8.27 -12.24
C ALA A 166 2.16 -8.80 -13.28
N LEU A 167 2.00 -8.05 -14.38
CA LEU A 167 1.26 -8.45 -15.59
C LEU A 167 2.25 -8.45 -16.76
N PRO A 168 2.95 -9.58 -17.01
CA PRO A 168 4.01 -9.66 -18.02
C PRO A 168 3.55 -9.29 -19.43
N GLU A 169 2.30 -9.61 -19.79
CA GLU A 169 1.73 -9.33 -21.11
C GLU A 169 1.65 -7.82 -21.43
N ASN A 170 1.72 -6.96 -20.41
CA ASN A 170 1.70 -5.50 -20.56
C ASN A 170 2.97 -4.82 -20.04
N ASP A 171 3.95 -5.58 -19.56
CA ASP A 171 5.17 -5.07 -18.95
C ASP A 171 4.86 -4.03 -17.84
N LEU A 172 3.91 -4.36 -16.96
CA LEU A 172 3.47 -3.50 -15.86
C LEU A 172 3.30 -4.26 -14.55
N LEU A 173 3.22 -3.50 -13.46
CA LEU A 173 3.03 -4.03 -12.12
C LEU A 173 1.93 -3.23 -11.39
N PHE A 174 1.02 -3.93 -10.74
CA PHE A 174 0.08 -3.37 -9.77
C PHE A 174 0.78 -3.28 -8.43
N SER A 175 1.06 -2.06 -7.97
CA SER A 175 1.89 -1.83 -6.76
C SER A 175 1.08 -1.73 -5.47
N GLY A 176 -0.25 -1.82 -5.54
CA GLY A 176 -1.09 -1.53 -4.37
C GLY A 176 -0.68 -0.22 -3.72
N ASP A 177 -0.54 -0.23 -2.40
CA ASP A 177 -0.13 0.95 -1.64
C ASP A 177 1.37 0.98 -1.32
N HIS A 178 2.16 0.09 -1.94
CA HIS A 178 3.61 0.05 -1.70
C HIS A 178 4.36 1.19 -2.40
N VAL A 179 3.94 1.57 -3.63
CA VAL A 179 4.52 2.68 -4.41
C VAL A 179 3.39 3.43 -5.10
N MET A 180 3.25 4.73 -4.82
CA MET A 180 2.22 5.61 -5.37
C MET A 180 2.84 6.85 -6.02
N ALA A 181 2.23 7.36 -7.11
CA ALA A 181 2.75 8.51 -7.85
C ALA A 181 2.51 9.85 -7.14
N TRP A 182 1.59 9.96 -6.20
CA TRP A 182 1.11 11.24 -5.66
C TRP A 182 1.63 11.58 -4.25
N ALA A 183 2.01 10.56 -3.46
CA ALA A 183 2.54 10.70 -2.10
C ALA A 183 3.38 9.47 -1.72
N THR A 184 4.22 9.62 -0.70
CA THR A 184 4.90 8.45 -0.11
C THR A 184 3.94 7.60 0.70
N THR A 185 4.16 6.30 0.67
CA THR A 185 3.40 5.32 1.45
C THR A 185 3.56 5.54 2.94
N ILE A 186 2.47 5.39 3.67
CA ILE A 186 2.47 5.34 5.14
C ILE A 186 2.91 3.94 5.57
N VAL A 187 3.86 3.91 6.49
CA VAL A 187 4.26 2.68 7.17
C VAL A 187 4.01 2.88 8.65
N ALA A 188 3.09 2.12 9.20
CA ALA A 188 2.59 2.34 10.56
C ALA A 188 2.55 1.04 11.37
N PRO A 189 3.38 0.93 12.43
CA PRO A 189 3.28 -0.19 13.36
C PRO A 189 1.93 -0.20 14.10
N PRO A 190 1.45 -1.41 14.46
CA PRO A 190 2.07 -2.70 14.31
C PRO A 190 1.81 -3.39 12.97
N ASP A 191 0.91 -2.85 12.11
CA ASP A 191 0.47 -3.47 10.85
C ASP A 191 1.57 -3.44 9.79
N GLY A 192 2.33 -2.35 9.74
CA GLY A 192 3.48 -2.17 8.87
C GLY A 192 4.81 -2.17 9.61
N ALA A 193 5.90 -2.40 8.86
CA ALA A 193 7.26 -2.38 9.37
C ALA A 193 8.22 -1.73 8.38
N MET A 194 9.02 -0.75 8.83
CA MET A 194 9.92 0.01 7.97
C MET A 194 11.04 -0.86 7.36
N GLY A 195 11.57 -1.79 8.12
CA GLY A 195 12.59 -2.71 7.63
C GLY A 195 12.07 -3.59 6.48
N ASP A 196 10.84 -4.12 6.60
CA ASP A 196 10.19 -4.90 5.54
C ASP A 196 9.90 -4.03 4.32
N TYR A 197 9.37 -2.83 4.53
CA TYR A 197 9.07 -1.87 3.48
C TYR A 197 10.31 -1.53 2.63
N VAL A 198 11.44 -1.24 3.28
CA VAL A 198 12.71 -0.94 2.58
C VAL A 198 13.24 -2.18 1.84
N ARG A 199 13.09 -3.39 2.40
CA ARG A 199 13.46 -4.63 1.69
C ARG A 199 12.60 -4.85 0.44
N SER A 200 11.31 -4.61 0.54
CA SER A 200 10.36 -4.70 -0.58
C SER A 200 10.65 -3.65 -1.65
N LEU A 201 10.95 -2.40 -1.28
CA LEU A 201 11.39 -1.38 -2.25
C LEU A 201 12.67 -1.80 -2.97
N LYS A 202 13.65 -2.39 -2.28
CA LYS A 202 14.88 -2.89 -2.94
C LYS A 202 14.58 -4.01 -3.95
N LYS A 203 13.63 -4.90 -3.63
CA LYS A 203 13.14 -5.93 -4.55
C LYS A 203 12.52 -5.29 -5.79
N LEU A 204 11.63 -4.32 -5.60
CA LEU A 204 10.98 -3.60 -6.70
C LEU A 204 11.96 -2.77 -7.55
N ALA A 205 12.98 -2.16 -6.94
CA ALA A 205 14.02 -1.41 -7.66
C ALA A 205 14.90 -2.27 -8.59
N ALA A 206 14.91 -3.59 -8.37
CA ALA A 206 15.64 -4.55 -9.21
C ALA A 206 14.77 -5.11 -10.37
N ARG A 207 13.49 -4.76 -10.42
CA ARG A 207 12.56 -5.16 -11.50
C ARG A 207 12.69 -4.21 -12.69
N SER A 208 12.15 -4.64 -13.82
CA SER A 208 12.28 -3.92 -15.10
C SER A 208 10.99 -3.30 -15.62
N GLU A 209 9.84 -3.62 -15.02
CA GLU A 209 8.54 -3.07 -15.48
C GLU A 209 8.55 -1.54 -15.41
N PRO A 210 8.34 -0.85 -16.54
CA PRO A 210 8.43 0.62 -16.60
C PRO A 210 7.21 1.33 -16.03
N LEU A 211 6.10 0.61 -15.85
CA LEU A 211 4.81 1.15 -15.46
C LEU A 211 4.28 0.47 -14.21
N TYR A 212 4.03 1.22 -13.14
CA TYR A 212 3.28 0.73 -11.99
C TYR A 212 1.91 1.37 -11.91
N LEU A 213 0.92 0.57 -11.56
CA LEU A 213 -0.46 0.98 -11.34
C LEU A 213 -0.78 0.84 -9.84
N PRO A 214 -0.85 1.96 -9.11
CA PRO A 214 -1.03 1.95 -7.66
C PRO A 214 -2.48 1.80 -7.23
N GLY A 215 -2.70 1.50 -5.94
CA GLY A 215 -4.00 1.50 -5.30
C GLY A 215 -4.69 2.88 -5.29
N HIS A 216 -3.91 3.97 -5.34
CA HIS A 216 -4.42 5.33 -5.34
C HIS A 216 -3.68 6.23 -6.33
N GLY A 217 -4.45 7.05 -7.06
CA GLY A 217 -3.90 8.05 -7.96
C GLY A 217 -3.49 7.56 -9.33
N GLY A 218 -2.63 8.32 -9.99
CA GLY A 218 -2.15 8.06 -11.35
C GLY A 218 -1.06 6.99 -11.42
N PRO A 219 -0.70 6.55 -12.64
CA PRO A 219 0.35 5.58 -12.86
C PRO A 219 1.73 6.15 -12.52
N VAL A 220 2.59 5.31 -11.97
CA VAL A 220 4.03 5.57 -11.82
C VAL A 220 4.72 5.19 -13.12
N ARG A 221 5.31 6.17 -13.80
CA ARG A 221 6.10 5.98 -15.04
C ARG A 221 7.57 5.99 -14.71
N ASP A 222 8.39 5.27 -15.51
CA ASP A 222 9.80 5.02 -15.21
C ASP A 222 9.95 4.45 -13.76
N ALA A 223 9.13 3.43 -13.48
CA ALA A 223 8.95 2.92 -12.13
C ALA A 223 10.27 2.50 -11.45
N PRO A 224 11.27 1.88 -12.13
CA PRO A 224 12.55 1.57 -11.49
C PRO A 224 13.31 2.81 -10.99
N ALA A 225 13.26 3.95 -11.70
CA ALA A 225 13.85 5.20 -11.24
C ALA A 225 13.06 5.77 -10.06
N PHE A 226 11.74 5.81 -10.18
CA PHE A 226 10.85 6.31 -9.14
C PHE A 226 10.97 5.52 -7.82
N VAL A 227 11.12 4.20 -7.88
CA VAL A 227 11.35 3.36 -6.69
C VAL A 227 12.71 3.66 -6.04
N ARG A 228 13.75 4.00 -6.83
CA ARG A 228 15.03 4.47 -6.26
C ARG A 228 14.87 5.79 -5.52
N ASP A 229 14.07 6.73 -6.04
CA ASP A 229 13.76 7.98 -5.34
C ASP A 229 13.03 7.73 -4.02
N TYR A 230 12.12 6.75 -3.96
CA TYR A 230 11.49 6.30 -2.72
C TYR A 230 12.52 5.77 -1.71
N LEU A 231 13.48 4.95 -2.16
CA LEU A 231 14.55 4.44 -1.29
C LEU A 231 15.41 5.58 -0.74
N ASP A 232 15.77 6.54 -1.58
CA ASP A 232 16.58 7.69 -1.18
C ASP A 232 15.80 8.60 -0.21
N HIS A 233 14.49 8.79 -0.43
CA HIS A 233 13.63 9.47 0.52
C HIS A 233 13.62 8.77 1.90
N ARG A 234 13.49 7.43 1.95
CA ARG A 234 13.53 6.68 3.23
C ARG A 234 14.86 6.82 3.95
N ARG A 235 15.98 6.79 3.20
CA ARG A 235 17.32 7.05 3.75
C ARG A 235 17.47 8.48 4.29
N ALA A 236 16.99 9.47 3.52
CA ALA A 236 16.99 10.87 3.96
C ALA A 236 16.15 11.08 5.22
N ARG A 237 15.02 10.37 5.34
CA ARG A 237 14.15 10.40 6.52
C ARG A 237 14.83 9.78 7.73
N GLU A 238 15.47 8.60 7.58
CA GLU A 238 16.28 7.97 8.63
C GLU A 238 17.38 8.92 9.11
N ALA A 239 18.14 9.53 8.20
CA ALA A 239 19.18 10.49 8.54
C ALA A 239 18.62 11.75 9.24
N ALA A 240 17.44 12.24 8.85
CA ALA A 240 16.80 13.37 9.50
C ALA A 240 16.35 13.05 10.93
N ILE A 241 15.84 11.85 11.18
CA ILE A 241 15.47 11.37 12.52
C ILE A 241 16.73 11.28 13.40
N LEU A 242 17.81 10.66 12.93
CA LEU A 242 19.08 10.56 13.67
C LEU A 242 19.62 11.94 14.05
N ARG A 243 19.65 12.91 13.12
CA ARG A 243 20.02 14.29 13.43
C ARG A 243 19.07 14.96 14.42
N GLY A 244 17.78 14.66 14.30
CA GLY A 244 16.75 15.18 15.22
C GLY A 244 16.98 14.70 16.65
N LEU A 245 17.39 13.43 16.84
CA LEU A 245 17.66 12.81 18.12
C LEU A 245 18.89 13.39 18.87
N GLU A 246 19.73 14.18 18.20
CA GLU A 246 20.80 14.93 18.89
C GLU A 246 20.25 16.00 19.84
N ARG A 247 19.01 16.46 19.64
CA ARG A 247 18.38 17.58 20.35
C ARG A 247 17.03 17.25 20.96
N ASN A 248 16.34 16.25 20.44
CA ASN A 248 14.98 15.86 20.80
C ASN A 248 14.96 14.37 21.14
N THR A 249 14.06 13.96 22.00
CA THR A 249 13.91 12.55 22.38
C THR A 249 12.50 12.00 22.10
N THR A 250 11.57 12.85 21.67
CA THR A 250 10.16 12.46 21.50
C THR A 250 9.72 12.50 20.04
N ILE A 251 8.79 11.63 19.66
CA ILE A 251 8.23 11.58 18.30
C ILE A 251 7.54 12.90 17.91
N PRO A 252 6.73 13.55 18.77
CA PRO A 252 6.13 14.84 18.42
C PRO A 252 7.15 15.94 18.09
N ASP A 253 8.29 15.98 18.78
CA ASP A 253 9.35 16.95 18.49
C ASP A 253 10.07 16.64 17.17
N LEU A 254 10.35 15.37 16.91
CA LEU A 254 10.90 14.91 15.62
C LEU A 254 9.98 15.25 14.45
N VAL A 255 8.68 14.97 14.59
CA VAL A 255 7.68 15.27 13.53
C VAL A 255 7.64 16.78 13.26
N ARG A 256 7.61 17.63 14.29
CA ARG A 256 7.64 19.09 14.12
C ARG A 256 8.87 19.58 13.39
N GLY A 257 10.03 19.00 13.70
CA GLY A 257 11.31 19.39 13.10
C GLY A 257 11.50 18.90 11.67
N ILE A 258 10.92 17.76 11.32
CA ILE A 258 11.12 17.07 10.04
C ILE A 258 10.04 17.44 9.00
N TYR A 259 8.77 17.54 9.41
CA TYR A 259 7.62 17.74 8.54
C TYR A 259 7.09 19.17 8.60
N ILE A 260 7.87 20.11 8.09
CA ILE A 260 7.49 21.54 8.07
C ILE A 260 6.30 21.75 7.11
N GLY A 261 5.22 22.37 7.61
CA GLY A 261 4.03 22.66 6.82
C GLY A 261 3.12 21.45 6.54
N LEU A 262 3.28 20.36 7.31
CA LEU A 262 2.41 19.18 7.18
C LEU A 262 0.96 19.55 7.51
N ASP A 263 0.03 19.01 6.71
CA ASP A 263 -1.42 19.08 7.01
C ASP A 263 -1.68 18.47 8.41
N PRO A 264 -2.39 19.20 9.30
CA PRO A 264 -2.68 18.70 10.65
C PRO A 264 -3.35 17.32 10.68
N ARG A 265 -4.14 16.97 9.66
CA ARG A 265 -4.81 15.66 9.53
C ARG A 265 -3.82 14.51 9.32
N LEU A 266 -2.61 14.79 8.87
CA LEU A 266 -1.56 13.81 8.59
C LEU A 266 -0.53 13.68 9.73
N VAL A 267 -0.61 14.49 10.78
CA VAL A 267 0.36 14.46 11.90
C VAL A 267 0.40 13.09 12.58
N GLY A 268 -0.77 12.46 12.79
CA GLY A 268 -0.83 11.11 13.36
C GLY A 268 -0.13 10.07 12.50
N ALA A 269 -0.39 10.07 11.19
CA ALA A 269 0.25 9.16 10.24
C ALA A 269 1.77 9.39 10.13
N ALA A 270 2.21 10.66 10.16
CA ALA A 270 3.63 11.00 10.20
C ALA A 270 4.30 10.50 11.48
N SER A 271 3.62 10.62 12.63
CA SER A 271 4.12 10.12 13.91
C SER A 271 4.28 8.60 13.91
N LEU A 272 3.32 7.85 13.36
CA LEU A 272 3.42 6.40 13.20
C LEU A 272 4.54 6.01 12.23
N THR A 273 4.72 6.76 11.14
CA THR A 273 5.84 6.52 10.20
C THR A 273 7.20 6.80 10.85
N VAL A 274 7.31 7.84 11.70
CA VAL A 274 8.53 8.07 12.50
C VAL A 274 8.75 6.93 13.50
N LEU A 275 7.69 6.44 14.15
CA LEU A 275 7.79 5.26 15.03
C LEU A 275 8.30 4.03 14.26
N ALA A 276 7.79 3.78 13.05
CA ALA A 276 8.27 2.67 12.22
C ALA A 276 9.77 2.75 11.91
N HIS A 277 10.29 3.96 11.62
CA HIS A 277 11.73 4.17 11.48
C HIS A 277 12.48 3.92 12.77
N LEU A 278 11.95 4.40 13.90
CA LEU A 278 12.59 4.23 15.21
C LEU A 278 12.62 2.76 15.64
N GLU A 279 11.55 1.98 15.39
CA GLU A 279 11.54 0.53 15.63
C GLU A 279 12.64 -0.18 14.83
N ASP A 280 12.77 0.14 13.55
CA ASP A 280 13.82 -0.41 12.68
C ASP A 280 15.22 -0.01 13.15
N MET A 281 15.42 1.25 13.58
CA MET A 281 16.70 1.73 14.13
C MET A 281 17.04 1.10 15.49
N VAL A 282 16.04 0.84 16.33
CA VAL A 282 16.25 0.10 17.60
C VAL A 282 16.67 -1.33 17.29
N GLY A 283 16.01 -1.99 16.34
CA GLY A 283 16.40 -3.32 15.88
C GLY A 283 17.82 -3.38 15.28
N LYS A 284 18.30 -2.29 14.68
CA LYS A 284 19.67 -2.13 14.17
C LYS A 284 20.70 -1.72 15.23
N GLY A 285 20.28 -1.42 16.46
CA GLY A 285 21.15 -0.93 17.55
C GLY A 285 21.67 0.49 17.35
N LEU A 286 21.03 1.32 16.53
CA LEU A 286 21.39 2.72 16.28
C LEU A 286 20.74 3.66 17.29
N VAL A 287 19.59 3.27 17.82
CA VAL A 287 18.75 4.02 18.75
C VAL A 287 18.36 3.09 19.89
N THR A 288 18.16 3.63 21.07
CA THR A 288 17.63 2.90 22.23
C THR A 288 16.45 3.65 22.85
N THR A 289 15.59 2.93 23.55
CA THR A 289 14.45 3.45 24.30
C THR A 289 14.25 2.65 25.57
N GLU A 290 13.58 3.20 26.56
CA GLU A 290 13.19 2.47 27.78
C GLU A 290 11.95 1.61 27.47
N GLY A 291 12.10 0.28 27.57
CA GLY A 291 11.05 -0.66 27.20
C GLY A 291 10.87 -0.82 25.67
N PRO A 292 9.75 -1.36 25.22
CA PRO A 292 9.45 -1.46 23.79
C PRO A 292 9.21 -0.09 23.16
N PRO A 293 9.57 0.10 21.87
CA PRO A 293 9.28 1.34 21.16
C PRO A 293 7.79 1.67 21.18
N ALA A 294 7.44 2.90 21.55
CA ALA A 294 6.07 3.37 21.65
C ALA A 294 5.93 4.82 21.17
N ILE A 295 4.71 5.22 20.77
CA ILE A 295 4.43 6.54 20.21
C ILE A 295 4.74 7.69 21.18
N ASP A 296 4.58 7.44 22.48
CA ASP A 296 4.87 8.34 23.61
C ASP A 296 6.22 8.07 24.27
N GLY A 297 7.01 7.14 23.72
CA GLY A 297 8.34 6.80 24.21
C GLY A 297 9.38 7.89 24.00
N ALA A 298 10.47 7.81 24.75
CA ALA A 298 11.68 8.61 24.56
C ALA A 298 12.77 7.76 23.90
N PHE A 299 13.45 8.35 22.91
CA PHE A 299 14.45 7.67 22.10
C PHE A 299 15.80 8.41 22.18
N VAL A 300 16.89 7.65 22.23
CA VAL A 300 18.27 8.19 22.38
C VAL A 300 19.20 7.47 21.40
N LEU A 301 20.16 8.22 20.85
CA LEU A 301 21.21 7.62 20.01
C LEU A 301 22.09 6.68 20.83
N VAL A 302 22.40 5.51 20.29
CA VAL A 302 23.45 4.63 20.85
C VAL A 302 24.80 5.25 20.51
N ARG A 303 25.65 5.44 21.51
CA ARG A 303 27.00 6.05 21.39
C ARG A 303 28.07 4.99 21.22
#